data_d5183fa355acbda03fbdcfaebe5a930a
#
_entry.id   d5183fa355acbda03fbdcfaebe5a930a
#
_cell.length_a   1.000
_cell.length_b   1.000
_cell.length_c   1.000
_cell.angle_alpha   90.00
_cell.angle_beta   90.00
_cell.angle_gamma   90.00
#
_symmetry.space_group_name_H-M   'P 1'
#
loop_
_entity.id
_entity.type
_entity.pdbx_description
1 polymer ?
#
loop_
_entity_poly.entity_id
_entity_poly.type
_entity_poly.pdbx_seq_one_letter_code
_entity_poly.pdbx_strand_id
1 'polypeptide(L)'
;MNSVNTVWGYARVSTDRQRVERQIDNIKQAYPDAVVIQEEYTGSTIDRPKWKTLEKRLKPGDTVVFDEVSRMSRNADEGTELYERLYDKGIRLVFLKEPHINSDVYREKMELQIAKVQTGNKATDKLMDAVTQALHDYMIDLAREQIRLAFETAQHELDFLHKRTSEGVRRAQAEGKQVGRAAGDVVETRKAKEAKPQILRHSKTFGGTLKDDELKKMLGISYGSLYKYKRELKAELEAEDGETMESETT
;
A
#
# COMPACT_ATOMS: atom_id res chain seq x y z
N MET A 1 2.76 16.62 -31.21
CA MET A 1 3.71 15.92 -30.32
C MET A 1 3.01 14.67 -29.84
N ASN A 2 3.41 13.48 -30.30
CA ASN A 2 2.85 12.23 -29.78
C ASN A 2 3.28 12.12 -28.31
N SER A 3 2.34 12.31 -27.38
CA SER A 3 2.60 11.99 -25.97
C SER A 3 2.78 10.47 -25.87
N VAL A 4 3.97 10.03 -25.54
CA VAL A 4 4.22 8.62 -25.23
C VAL A 4 3.40 8.28 -23.99
N ASN A 5 2.41 7.41 -24.13
CA ASN A 5 1.61 6.92 -23.01
C ASN A 5 2.52 6.15 -22.05
N THR A 6 2.51 6.53 -20.79
CA THR A 6 3.36 5.91 -19.77
C THR A 6 2.61 4.79 -19.05
N VAL A 7 3.31 3.67 -18.83
CA VAL A 7 2.80 2.59 -17.99
C VAL A 7 3.36 2.74 -16.58
N TRP A 8 2.48 2.93 -15.63
CA TRP A 8 2.79 3.07 -14.21
C TRP A 8 2.39 1.80 -13.46
N GLY A 9 3.29 1.26 -12.65
CA GLY A 9 2.97 0.23 -11.69
C GLY A 9 2.76 0.84 -10.31
N TYR A 10 1.75 0.40 -9.56
CA TYR A 10 1.57 0.83 -8.18
C TYR A 10 1.57 -0.36 -7.23
N ALA A 11 2.58 -0.40 -6.35
CA ALA A 11 2.75 -1.42 -5.33
C ALA A 11 2.65 -0.80 -3.93
N ARG A 12 1.91 -1.46 -3.03
CA ARG A 12 1.68 -0.96 -1.66
C ARG A 12 1.86 -2.05 -0.62
N VAL A 13 2.59 -1.71 0.46
CA VAL A 13 2.74 -2.60 1.63
C VAL A 13 2.50 -1.91 2.95
N SER A 14 2.13 -2.71 3.95
CA SER A 14 2.04 -2.26 5.35
C SER A 14 3.34 -2.45 6.12
N THR A 15 4.07 -3.59 5.99
CA THR A 15 5.26 -3.89 6.80
C THR A 15 6.18 -4.96 6.20
N ASP A 16 5.72 -5.73 5.22
CA ASP A 16 6.45 -6.90 4.72
C ASP A 16 7.09 -6.62 3.35
N ARG A 17 8.43 -6.48 3.31
CA ARG A 17 9.20 -6.22 2.09
C ARG A 17 9.02 -7.32 1.04
N GLN A 18 8.97 -8.59 1.45
CA GLN A 18 8.85 -9.72 0.51
C GLN A 18 7.52 -9.67 -0.27
N ARG A 19 6.45 -9.14 0.34
CA ARG A 19 5.17 -8.96 -0.35
C ARG A 19 5.18 -7.86 -1.40
N VAL A 20 6.02 -6.82 -1.21
CA VAL A 20 6.19 -5.76 -2.23
C VAL A 20 6.98 -6.25 -3.41
N GLU A 21 8.10 -6.93 -3.16
CA GLU A 21 8.93 -7.47 -4.22
C GLU A 21 8.10 -8.33 -5.17
N ARG A 22 7.27 -9.24 -4.63
CA ARG A 22 6.34 -10.04 -5.45
C ARG A 22 5.37 -9.21 -6.29
N GLN A 23 4.81 -8.12 -5.74
CA GLN A 23 3.91 -7.24 -6.51
C GLN A 23 4.68 -6.56 -7.65
N ILE A 24 5.89 -6.08 -7.38
CA ILE A 24 6.76 -5.45 -8.36
C ILE A 24 7.12 -6.44 -9.47
N ASP A 25 7.49 -7.67 -9.11
CA ASP A 25 7.84 -8.73 -10.05
C ASP A 25 6.65 -9.08 -10.96
N ASN A 26 5.45 -9.26 -10.39
CA ASN A 26 4.23 -9.51 -11.16
C ASN A 26 3.95 -8.38 -12.16
N ILE A 27 4.06 -7.11 -11.70
CA ILE A 27 3.86 -5.95 -12.56
C ILE A 27 4.91 -5.90 -13.66
N LYS A 28 6.19 -6.11 -13.33
CA LYS A 28 7.30 -6.09 -14.29
C LYS A 28 7.26 -7.25 -15.27
N GLN A 29 6.77 -8.41 -14.84
CA GLN A 29 6.58 -9.55 -15.74
C GLN A 29 5.51 -9.28 -16.79
N ALA A 30 4.39 -8.64 -16.39
CA ALA A 30 3.31 -8.28 -17.30
C ALA A 30 3.63 -7.02 -18.14
N TYR A 31 4.35 -6.06 -17.56
CA TYR A 31 4.71 -4.78 -18.15
C TYR A 31 6.17 -4.43 -17.84
N PRO A 32 7.16 -4.94 -18.62
CA PRO A 32 8.59 -4.75 -18.34
C PRO A 32 9.02 -3.29 -18.22
N ASP A 33 8.42 -2.42 -19.03
CA ASP A 33 8.75 -0.98 -19.09
C ASP A 33 7.98 -0.14 -18.07
N ALA A 34 7.13 -0.74 -17.22
CA ALA A 34 6.35 0.00 -16.23
C ALA A 34 7.25 0.74 -15.23
N VAL A 35 6.96 2.01 -14.99
CA VAL A 35 7.57 2.80 -13.90
C VAL A 35 6.86 2.47 -12.61
N VAL A 36 7.47 1.64 -11.74
CA VAL A 36 6.81 1.18 -10.51
C VAL A 36 7.00 2.18 -9.37
N ILE A 37 5.89 2.61 -8.80
CA ILE A 37 5.83 3.44 -7.60
C ILE A 37 5.50 2.54 -6.42
N GLN A 38 6.39 2.55 -5.43
CA GLN A 38 6.23 1.76 -4.21
C GLN A 38 5.82 2.68 -3.06
N GLU A 39 4.65 2.42 -2.46
CA GLU A 39 4.13 3.10 -1.28
C GLU A 39 4.36 2.26 -0.03
N GLU A 40 5.11 2.79 0.93
CA GLU A 40 5.25 2.18 2.25
C GLU A 40 4.20 2.78 3.19
N TYR A 41 3.33 1.93 3.70
CA TYR A 41 2.25 2.31 4.60
C TYR A 41 2.61 1.91 6.03
N THR A 42 2.84 2.90 6.88
CA THR A 42 3.10 2.70 8.30
C THR A 42 1.96 3.29 9.13
N GLY A 43 1.08 2.43 9.66
CA GLY A 43 0.04 2.84 10.61
C GLY A 43 -1.38 2.95 10.04
N SER A 44 -2.27 3.54 10.82
CA SER A 44 -3.72 3.67 10.54
C SER A 44 -4.08 4.82 9.59
N THR A 45 -3.11 5.62 9.18
CA THR A 45 -3.37 6.82 8.37
C THR A 45 -3.56 6.45 6.90
N ILE A 46 -4.69 6.88 6.32
CA ILE A 46 -5.06 6.68 4.89
C ILE A 46 -4.22 7.58 3.96
N ASP A 47 -3.21 8.27 4.47
CA ASP A 47 -2.41 9.18 3.66
C ASP A 47 -1.46 8.41 2.73
N ARG A 48 -1.65 8.59 1.42
CA ARG A 48 -0.89 7.97 0.32
C ARG A 48 -0.16 9.05 -0.48
N PRO A 49 0.92 9.61 0.03
CA PRO A 49 1.59 10.76 -0.60
C PRO A 49 2.12 10.42 -2.00
N LYS A 50 2.63 9.19 -2.20
CA LYS A 50 3.15 8.78 -3.51
C LYS A 50 2.02 8.55 -4.51
N TRP A 51 0.89 7.95 -4.06
CA TRP A 51 -0.32 7.85 -4.88
C TRP A 51 -0.84 9.22 -5.30
N LYS A 52 -1.00 10.14 -4.35
CA LYS A 52 -1.44 11.52 -4.65
C LYS A 52 -0.52 12.23 -5.64
N THR A 53 0.78 11.96 -5.56
CA THR A 53 1.76 12.51 -6.50
C THR A 53 1.63 11.86 -7.87
N LEU A 54 1.43 10.53 -7.93
CA LEU A 54 1.18 9.81 -9.18
C LEU A 54 -0.10 10.33 -9.84
N GLU A 55 -1.22 10.38 -9.12
CA GLU A 55 -2.53 10.80 -9.64
C GLU A 55 -2.50 12.18 -10.30
N LYS A 56 -1.69 13.11 -9.76
CA LYS A 56 -1.47 14.43 -10.35
C LYS A 56 -0.65 14.39 -11.65
N ARG A 57 0.18 13.38 -11.85
CA ARG A 57 1.04 13.21 -13.04
C ARG A 57 0.34 12.49 -14.17
N LEU A 58 -0.68 11.69 -13.86
CA LEU A 58 -1.41 10.88 -14.84
C LEU A 58 -2.07 11.76 -15.91
N LYS A 59 -1.88 11.35 -17.16
CA LYS A 59 -2.44 12.00 -18.35
C LYS A 59 -3.36 11.03 -19.10
N PRO A 60 -4.35 11.51 -19.83
CA PRO A 60 -5.17 10.69 -20.69
C PRO A 60 -4.30 9.77 -21.58
N GLY A 61 -4.62 8.49 -21.61
CA GLY A 61 -3.86 7.47 -22.33
C GLY A 61 -2.81 6.75 -21.49
N ASP A 62 -2.41 7.26 -20.32
CA ASP A 62 -1.54 6.53 -19.41
C ASP A 62 -2.23 5.26 -18.88
N THR A 63 -1.41 4.27 -18.54
CA THR A 63 -1.87 3.02 -17.93
C THR A 63 -1.40 2.93 -16.50
N VAL A 64 -2.27 2.53 -15.56
CA VAL A 64 -1.91 2.19 -14.18
C VAL A 64 -2.18 0.73 -13.93
N VAL A 65 -1.13 0.00 -13.51
CA VAL A 65 -1.16 -1.44 -13.25
C VAL A 65 -1.09 -1.70 -11.76
N PHE A 66 -2.04 -2.47 -11.25
CA PHE A 66 -2.11 -2.97 -9.89
C PHE A 66 -1.95 -4.50 -9.88
N ASP A 67 -1.27 -5.07 -8.89
CA ASP A 67 -1.22 -6.53 -8.70
C ASP A 67 -2.61 -7.10 -8.39
N GLU A 68 -3.36 -6.39 -7.54
CA GLU A 68 -4.74 -6.74 -7.15
C GLU A 68 -5.54 -5.49 -6.76
N VAL A 69 -6.86 -5.59 -6.76
CA VAL A 69 -7.82 -4.53 -6.42
C VAL A 69 -7.52 -3.88 -5.06
N SER A 70 -7.15 -4.67 -4.05
CA SER A 70 -6.84 -4.18 -2.71
C SER A 70 -5.64 -3.21 -2.66
N ARG A 71 -4.83 -3.12 -3.73
CA ARG A 71 -3.73 -2.15 -3.83
C ARG A 71 -4.26 -0.76 -4.17
N MET A 72 -5.31 -0.70 -4.97
CA MET A 72 -5.96 0.57 -5.32
C MET A 72 -6.74 1.15 -4.14
N SER A 73 -7.66 0.39 -3.54
CA SER A 73 -8.34 0.76 -2.29
C SER A 73 -8.65 -0.46 -1.41
N ARG A 74 -8.81 -0.22 -0.11
CA ARG A 74 -9.31 -1.19 0.88
C ARG A 74 -10.77 -0.95 1.26
N ASN A 75 -11.32 0.19 0.87
CA ASN A 75 -12.71 0.55 1.02
C ASN A 75 -13.39 0.43 -0.34
N ALA A 76 -14.53 -0.24 -0.42
CA ALA A 76 -15.23 -0.52 -1.66
C ALA A 76 -15.74 0.76 -2.33
N ASP A 77 -16.35 1.65 -1.55
CA ASP A 77 -16.91 2.90 -2.08
C ASP A 77 -15.80 3.82 -2.62
N GLU A 78 -14.75 4.06 -1.82
CA GLU A 78 -13.58 4.84 -2.26
C GLU A 78 -12.90 4.24 -3.50
N GLY A 79 -12.84 2.90 -3.57
CA GLY A 79 -12.24 2.18 -4.69
C GLY A 79 -13.03 2.37 -5.97
N THR A 80 -14.35 2.23 -5.89
CA THR A 80 -15.27 2.42 -7.02
C THR A 80 -15.22 3.87 -7.52
N GLU A 81 -15.32 4.85 -6.63
CA GLU A 81 -15.21 6.27 -6.99
C GLU A 81 -13.87 6.61 -7.63
N LEU A 82 -12.76 6.08 -7.09
CA LEU A 82 -11.44 6.30 -7.64
C LEU A 82 -11.30 5.67 -9.03
N TYR A 83 -11.85 4.46 -9.22
CA TYR A 83 -11.87 3.78 -10.51
C TYR A 83 -12.60 4.61 -11.56
N GLU A 84 -13.84 5.04 -11.28
CA GLU A 84 -14.64 5.84 -12.20
C GLU A 84 -13.94 7.17 -12.54
N ARG A 85 -13.43 7.87 -11.54
CA ARG A 85 -12.72 9.13 -11.73
C ARG A 85 -11.48 9.00 -12.63
N LEU A 86 -10.71 7.92 -12.48
CA LEU A 86 -9.55 7.67 -13.34
C LEU A 86 -9.95 7.23 -14.74
N TYR A 87 -11.00 6.43 -14.86
CA TYR A 87 -11.56 6.02 -16.12
C TYR A 87 -12.05 7.22 -16.94
N ASP A 88 -12.82 8.13 -16.31
CA ASP A 88 -13.31 9.36 -16.93
C ASP A 88 -12.18 10.32 -17.35
N LYS A 89 -11.06 10.28 -16.62
CA LYS A 89 -9.82 10.95 -17.02
C LYS A 89 -9.14 10.33 -18.25
N GLY A 90 -9.63 9.21 -18.77
CA GLY A 90 -9.02 8.48 -19.88
C GLY A 90 -7.77 7.68 -19.47
N ILE A 91 -7.65 7.31 -18.19
CA ILE A 91 -6.57 6.46 -17.69
C ILE A 91 -6.98 4.99 -17.83
N ARG A 92 -6.08 4.19 -18.40
CA ARG A 92 -6.27 2.74 -18.49
C ARG A 92 -5.91 2.08 -17.16
N LEU A 93 -6.83 1.31 -16.58
CA LEU A 93 -6.65 0.60 -15.31
C LEU A 93 -6.52 -0.90 -15.59
N VAL A 94 -5.48 -1.51 -15.00
CA VAL A 94 -5.19 -2.94 -15.15
C VAL A 94 -5.00 -3.56 -13.78
N PHE A 95 -5.74 -4.65 -13.51
CA PHE A 95 -5.65 -5.47 -12.31
C PHE A 95 -5.22 -6.87 -12.71
N LEU A 96 -3.99 -7.27 -12.32
CA LEU A 96 -3.39 -8.52 -12.80
C LEU A 96 -4.15 -9.76 -12.31
N LYS A 97 -4.70 -9.71 -11.10
CA LYS A 97 -5.45 -10.84 -10.51
C LYS A 97 -6.95 -10.80 -10.83
N GLU A 98 -7.48 -9.61 -11.09
CA GLU A 98 -8.90 -9.41 -11.42
C GLU A 98 -9.06 -8.81 -12.83
N PRO A 99 -8.64 -9.51 -13.90
CA PRO A 99 -8.64 -8.96 -15.27
C PRO A 99 -10.04 -8.62 -15.79
N HIS A 100 -11.09 -9.21 -15.21
CA HIS A 100 -12.48 -8.98 -15.59
C HIS A 100 -12.97 -7.55 -15.28
N ILE A 101 -12.27 -6.80 -14.43
CA ILE A 101 -12.56 -5.40 -14.11
C ILE A 101 -11.55 -4.43 -14.72
N ASN A 102 -10.68 -4.87 -15.61
CA ASN A 102 -9.80 -3.96 -16.34
C ASN A 102 -10.65 -2.93 -17.12
N SER A 103 -10.16 -1.71 -17.21
CA SER A 103 -10.90 -0.63 -17.89
C SER A 103 -11.15 -0.89 -19.38
N ASP A 104 -10.35 -1.75 -20.02
CA ASP A 104 -10.61 -2.16 -21.41
C ASP A 104 -11.88 -3.01 -21.50
N VAL A 105 -12.08 -3.98 -20.57
CA VAL A 105 -13.30 -4.80 -20.51
C VAL A 105 -14.52 -3.94 -20.24
N TYR A 106 -14.38 -2.93 -19.37
CA TYR A 106 -15.43 -1.96 -19.11
C TYR A 106 -15.75 -1.13 -20.35
N ARG A 107 -14.72 -0.64 -21.06
CA ARG A 107 -14.86 0.12 -22.30
C ARG A 107 -15.53 -0.70 -23.40
N GLU A 108 -15.12 -1.95 -23.61
CA GLU A 108 -15.73 -2.84 -24.60
C GLU A 108 -17.24 -2.98 -24.37
N LYS A 109 -17.69 -3.08 -23.12
CA LYS A 109 -19.12 -3.14 -22.76
C LYS A 109 -19.82 -1.81 -23.03
N MET A 110 -19.15 -0.67 -22.77
CA MET A 110 -19.67 0.68 -23.05
C MET A 110 -19.78 0.96 -24.55
N GLU A 111 -18.83 0.46 -25.35
CA GLU A 111 -18.77 0.66 -26.80
C GLU A 111 -19.59 -0.38 -27.59
N LEU A 112 -20.14 -1.40 -26.90
CA LEU A 112 -20.94 -2.45 -27.52
C LEU A 112 -22.17 -1.85 -28.19
N GLN A 113 -22.03 -1.49 -29.46
CA GLN A 113 -23.16 -1.03 -30.26
C GLN A 113 -24.00 -2.23 -30.64
N ILE A 114 -25.15 -2.40 -30.02
CA ILE A 114 -26.15 -3.34 -30.49
C ILE A 114 -26.64 -2.82 -31.83
N ALA A 115 -26.48 -3.63 -32.88
CA ALA A 115 -26.82 -3.22 -34.24
C ALA A 115 -28.27 -2.73 -34.29
N LYS A 116 -28.49 -1.51 -34.78
CA LYS A 116 -29.84 -0.99 -34.99
C LYS A 116 -30.54 -1.77 -36.09
N VAL A 117 -31.63 -2.40 -35.73
CA VAL A 117 -32.47 -3.10 -36.68
C VAL A 117 -33.47 -2.11 -37.32
N GLN A 118 -33.37 -1.90 -38.61
CA GLN A 118 -34.32 -1.08 -39.36
C GLN A 118 -35.28 -2.00 -40.10
N THR A 119 -36.55 -1.97 -39.71
CA THR A 119 -37.61 -2.80 -40.29
C THR A 119 -38.40 -2.07 -41.40
N GLY A 120 -38.15 -0.76 -41.51
CA GLY A 120 -38.93 0.13 -42.40
C GLY A 120 -40.28 0.58 -41.82
N ASN A 121 -40.65 0.06 -40.63
CA ASN A 121 -41.82 0.50 -39.88
C ASN A 121 -41.40 1.40 -38.73
N LYS A 122 -41.77 2.70 -38.80
CA LYS A 122 -41.37 3.71 -37.80
C LYS A 122 -41.75 3.33 -36.37
N ALA A 123 -42.86 2.68 -36.12
CA ALA A 123 -43.28 2.30 -34.78
C ALA A 123 -42.40 1.15 -34.23
N THR A 124 -42.10 0.16 -35.06
CA THR A 124 -41.22 -0.97 -34.75
C THR A 124 -39.78 -0.49 -34.55
N ASP A 125 -39.29 0.38 -35.42
CA ASP A 125 -37.92 0.91 -35.33
C ASP A 125 -37.73 1.73 -34.04
N LYS A 126 -38.73 2.54 -33.64
CA LYS A 126 -38.73 3.26 -32.38
C LYS A 126 -38.74 2.33 -31.16
N LEU A 127 -39.47 1.25 -31.19
CA LEU A 127 -39.50 0.23 -30.14
C LEU A 127 -38.12 -0.47 -30.04
N MET A 128 -37.54 -0.85 -31.18
CA MET A 128 -36.22 -1.49 -31.23
C MET A 128 -35.11 -0.58 -30.71
N ASP A 129 -35.12 0.70 -31.07
CA ASP A 129 -34.18 1.69 -30.54
C ASP A 129 -34.31 1.81 -29.01
N ALA A 130 -35.53 1.86 -28.46
CA ALA A 130 -35.75 1.94 -27.02
C ALA A 130 -35.27 0.68 -26.28
N VAL A 131 -35.52 -0.51 -26.81
CA VAL A 131 -35.05 -1.78 -26.24
C VAL A 131 -33.52 -1.85 -26.28
N THR A 132 -32.92 -1.47 -27.40
CA THR A 132 -31.48 -1.47 -27.59
C THR A 132 -30.82 -0.52 -26.58
N GLN A 133 -31.36 0.68 -26.40
CA GLN A 133 -30.85 1.63 -25.42
C GLN A 133 -30.98 1.09 -23.99
N ALA A 134 -32.10 0.51 -23.61
CA ALA A 134 -32.29 -0.08 -22.28
C ALA A 134 -31.33 -1.24 -22.00
N LEU A 135 -31.04 -2.07 -23.00
CA LEU A 135 -30.03 -3.14 -22.89
C LEU A 135 -28.64 -2.58 -22.73
N HIS A 136 -28.30 -1.53 -23.46
CA HIS A 136 -26.99 -0.84 -23.30
C HIS A 136 -26.83 -0.26 -21.90
N ASP A 137 -27.80 0.47 -21.39
CA ASP A 137 -27.80 1.04 -20.05
C ASP A 137 -27.67 -0.05 -18.97
N TYR A 138 -28.41 -1.16 -19.13
CA TYR A 138 -28.27 -2.31 -18.22
C TYR A 138 -26.88 -2.92 -18.23
N MET A 139 -26.23 -3.05 -19.40
CA MET A 139 -24.87 -3.60 -19.49
C MET A 139 -23.84 -2.69 -18.80
N ILE A 140 -24.02 -1.37 -18.87
CA ILE A 140 -23.20 -0.41 -18.16
C ILE A 140 -23.36 -0.55 -16.64
N ASP A 141 -24.60 -0.60 -16.17
CA ASP A 141 -24.90 -0.76 -14.74
C ASP A 141 -24.36 -2.10 -14.22
N LEU A 142 -24.50 -3.18 -14.99
CA LEU A 142 -23.92 -4.47 -14.63
C LEU A 142 -22.38 -4.43 -14.56
N ALA A 143 -21.73 -3.72 -15.46
CA ALA A 143 -20.28 -3.56 -15.44
C ALA A 143 -19.81 -2.75 -14.22
N ARG A 144 -20.53 -1.69 -13.83
CA ARG A 144 -20.28 -0.94 -12.59
C ARG A 144 -20.45 -1.82 -11.35
N GLU A 145 -21.50 -2.63 -11.31
CA GLU A 145 -21.74 -3.55 -10.20
C GLU A 145 -20.62 -4.60 -10.09
N GLN A 146 -20.08 -5.12 -11.19
CA GLN A 146 -18.95 -6.03 -11.17
C GLN A 146 -17.69 -5.39 -10.59
N ILE A 147 -17.41 -4.12 -10.91
CA ILE A 147 -16.31 -3.37 -10.33
C ILE A 147 -16.51 -3.22 -8.82
N ARG A 148 -17.69 -2.80 -8.39
CA ARG A 148 -18.04 -2.64 -6.98
C ARG A 148 -17.89 -3.95 -6.22
N LEU A 149 -18.43 -5.06 -6.72
CA LEU A 149 -18.34 -6.39 -6.13
C LEU A 149 -16.88 -6.85 -5.98
N ALA A 150 -15.99 -6.53 -6.92
CA ALA A 150 -14.58 -6.85 -6.81
C ALA A 150 -13.92 -6.11 -5.63
N PHE A 151 -14.22 -4.83 -5.42
CA PHE A 151 -13.75 -4.07 -4.26
C PHE A 151 -14.37 -4.56 -2.95
N GLU A 152 -15.66 -4.87 -2.92
CA GLU A 152 -16.34 -5.44 -1.75
C GLU A 152 -15.73 -6.79 -1.36
N THR A 153 -15.48 -7.66 -2.33
CA THR A 153 -14.83 -8.96 -2.10
C THR A 153 -13.44 -8.78 -1.48
N ALA A 154 -12.63 -7.88 -2.05
CA ALA A 154 -11.30 -7.59 -1.54
C ALA A 154 -11.34 -6.98 -0.11
N GLN A 155 -12.34 -6.17 0.20
CA GLN A 155 -12.56 -5.64 1.55
C GLN A 155 -12.94 -6.75 2.53
N HIS A 156 -13.90 -7.60 2.17
CA HIS A 156 -14.34 -8.73 3.00
C HIS A 156 -13.21 -9.72 3.27
N GLU A 157 -12.35 -10.02 2.30
CA GLU A 157 -11.19 -10.87 2.52
C GLU A 157 -10.24 -10.31 3.58
N LEU A 158 -10.00 -8.99 3.55
CA LEU A 158 -9.17 -8.33 4.56
C LEU A 158 -9.82 -8.38 5.95
N ASP A 159 -11.10 -8.11 6.05
CA ASP A 159 -11.85 -8.14 7.31
C ASP A 159 -11.86 -9.55 7.91
N PHE A 160 -12.05 -10.57 7.05
CA PHE A 160 -12.00 -11.98 7.46
C PHE A 160 -10.61 -12.37 7.98
N LEU A 161 -9.53 -11.95 7.29
CA LEU A 161 -8.16 -12.19 7.74
C LEU A 161 -7.88 -11.51 9.09
N HIS A 162 -8.32 -10.27 9.28
CA HIS A 162 -8.21 -9.56 10.55
C HIS A 162 -8.96 -10.27 11.67
N LYS A 163 -10.19 -10.68 11.42
CA LYS A 163 -11.01 -11.42 12.38
C LYS A 163 -10.34 -12.73 12.78
N ARG A 164 -9.93 -13.54 11.80
CA ARG A 164 -9.23 -14.81 12.03
C ARG A 164 -7.94 -14.65 12.82
N THR A 165 -7.15 -13.61 12.50
CA THR A 165 -5.92 -13.30 13.23
C THR A 165 -6.22 -12.92 14.68
N SER A 166 -7.22 -12.07 14.91
CA SER A 166 -7.66 -11.66 16.25
C SER A 166 -8.18 -12.83 17.07
N GLU A 167 -8.97 -13.72 16.46
CA GLU A 167 -9.46 -14.95 17.09
C GLU A 167 -8.30 -15.90 17.46
N GLY A 168 -7.33 -16.05 16.56
CA GLY A 168 -6.12 -16.86 16.81
C GLY A 168 -5.29 -16.32 17.99
N VAL A 169 -5.12 -14.99 18.05
CA VAL A 169 -4.44 -14.31 19.18
C VAL A 169 -5.18 -14.56 20.49
N ARG A 170 -6.50 -14.37 20.52
CA ARG A 170 -7.31 -14.61 21.74
C ARG A 170 -7.25 -16.05 22.20
N ARG A 171 -7.30 -17.01 21.27
CA ARG A 171 -7.19 -18.42 21.57
C ARG A 171 -5.82 -18.76 22.17
N ALA A 172 -4.73 -18.26 21.57
CA ALA A 172 -3.38 -18.48 22.10
C ALA A 172 -3.21 -17.88 23.49
N GLN A 173 -3.78 -16.70 23.75
CA GLN A 173 -3.80 -16.09 25.09
C GLN A 173 -4.60 -16.94 26.11
N ALA A 174 -5.76 -17.47 25.71
CA ALA A 174 -6.57 -18.35 26.57
C ALA A 174 -5.85 -19.70 26.88
N GLU A 175 -5.03 -20.17 25.96
CA GLU A 175 -4.17 -21.36 26.15
C GLU A 175 -2.88 -21.07 26.95
N GLY A 176 -2.72 -19.83 27.47
CA GLY A 176 -1.53 -19.41 28.23
C GLY A 176 -0.26 -19.26 27.37
N LYS A 177 -0.40 -19.27 26.03
CA LYS A 177 0.72 -19.04 25.15
C LYS A 177 1.05 -17.55 25.11
N GLN A 178 2.32 -17.23 25.14
CA GLN A 178 2.76 -15.85 24.99
C GLN A 178 2.43 -15.37 23.59
N VAL A 179 1.66 -14.28 23.51
CA VAL A 179 1.30 -13.60 22.26
C VAL A 179 1.88 -12.19 22.30
N GLY A 180 2.72 -11.91 21.32
CA GLY A 180 3.45 -10.65 21.28
C GLY A 180 4.80 -10.72 21.98
N ARG A 181 5.35 -9.56 22.31
CA ARG A 181 6.66 -9.44 22.96
C ARG A 181 6.58 -9.87 24.43
N ALA A 182 7.59 -10.61 24.90
CA ALA A 182 7.73 -10.91 26.31
C ALA A 182 7.90 -9.63 27.14
N ALA A 183 7.35 -9.61 28.33
CA ALA A 183 7.59 -8.51 29.26
C ALA A 183 9.08 -8.51 29.62
N GLY A 184 9.78 -7.42 29.29
CA GLY A 184 11.23 -7.31 29.51
C GLY A 184 12.10 -7.48 28.25
N ASP A 185 11.57 -8.02 27.16
CA ASP A 185 12.31 -8.09 25.90
C ASP A 185 12.56 -6.69 25.30
N VAL A 186 13.79 -6.23 25.38
CA VAL A 186 14.23 -4.98 24.75
C VAL A 186 14.70 -5.29 23.33
N VAL A 187 13.81 -5.19 22.34
CA VAL A 187 14.26 -5.26 20.93
C VAL A 187 14.78 -3.90 20.54
N GLU A 188 16.04 -3.88 20.24
CA GLU A 188 16.69 -2.70 19.72
C GLU A 188 16.15 -2.37 18.32
N THR A 189 15.50 -1.20 18.19
CA THR A 189 14.95 -0.76 16.90
C THR A 189 16.09 -0.50 15.91
N ARG A 190 15.84 -0.60 14.60
CA ARG A 190 16.83 -0.26 13.56
C ARG A 190 17.42 1.14 13.79
N LYS A 191 16.58 2.12 14.14
CA LYS A 191 17.03 3.48 14.47
C LYS A 191 17.94 3.51 15.70
N ALA A 192 17.68 2.68 16.70
CA ALA A 192 18.56 2.58 17.88
C ALA A 192 19.91 1.97 17.50
N LYS A 193 19.93 0.90 16.73
CA LYS A 193 21.16 0.26 16.23
C LYS A 193 22.04 1.21 15.41
N GLU A 194 21.43 2.07 14.61
CA GLU A 194 22.13 3.08 13.80
C GLU A 194 22.58 4.29 14.66
N ALA A 195 21.77 4.70 15.63
CA ALA A 195 21.99 5.90 16.43
C ALA A 195 22.97 5.68 17.61
N LYS A 196 22.89 4.56 18.34
CA LYS A 196 23.73 4.30 19.52
C LYS A 196 25.22 4.40 19.25
N PRO A 197 25.80 3.78 18.22
CA PRO A 197 27.25 3.92 17.92
C PRO A 197 27.65 5.36 17.61
N GLN A 198 26.76 6.10 16.93
CA GLN A 198 27.02 7.51 16.61
C GLN A 198 26.98 8.41 17.88
N ILE A 199 26.02 8.11 18.77
CA ILE A 199 25.93 8.83 20.07
C ILE A 199 27.17 8.55 20.89
N LEU A 200 27.63 7.31 21.00
CA LEU A 200 28.84 6.92 21.72
C LEU A 200 30.05 7.65 21.17
N ARG A 201 30.19 7.73 19.84
CA ARG A 201 31.35 8.33 19.17
C ARG A 201 31.38 9.86 19.26
N HIS A 202 30.22 10.52 19.18
CA HIS A 202 30.19 11.97 18.96
C HIS A 202 29.66 12.78 20.13
N SER A 203 28.95 12.16 21.10
CA SER A 203 28.36 12.89 22.23
C SER A 203 29.39 13.36 23.23
N LYS A 204 29.26 14.61 23.67
CA LYS A 204 30.05 15.13 24.80
C LYS A 204 29.92 14.29 26.08
N THR A 205 28.83 13.60 26.27
CA THR A 205 28.59 12.71 27.42
C THR A 205 29.57 11.53 27.46
N PHE A 206 30.06 11.10 26.29
CA PHE A 206 31.00 9.98 26.12
C PHE A 206 32.37 10.40 25.55
N GLY A 207 32.78 11.65 25.79
CA GLY A 207 34.07 12.15 25.34
C GLY A 207 34.14 12.72 23.93
N GLY A 208 33.01 12.75 23.21
CA GLY A 208 32.91 13.35 21.88
C GLY A 208 32.78 14.89 21.93
N THR A 209 32.56 15.50 20.79
CA THR A 209 32.57 16.97 20.61
C THR A 209 31.18 17.60 20.47
N LEU A 210 30.16 16.83 20.09
CA LEU A 210 28.83 17.34 19.76
C LEU A 210 27.92 17.50 20.98
N LYS A 211 27.17 18.60 21.01
CA LYS A 211 26.09 18.84 21.98
C LYS A 211 24.84 18.07 21.58
N ASP A 212 23.87 17.92 22.50
CA ASP A 212 22.65 17.18 22.33
C ASP A 212 21.77 17.72 21.18
N ASP A 213 21.75 19.03 20.99
CA ASP A 213 21.02 19.69 19.88
C ASP A 213 21.57 19.30 18.50
N GLU A 214 22.91 19.24 18.43
CA GLU A 214 23.63 18.89 17.18
C GLU A 214 23.44 17.41 16.86
N LEU A 215 23.56 16.52 17.87
CA LEU A 215 23.32 15.10 17.76
C LEU A 215 21.88 14.80 17.35
N LYS A 216 20.91 15.47 17.95
CA LYS A 216 19.50 15.33 17.58
C LYS A 216 19.27 15.66 16.09
N LYS A 217 19.85 16.76 15.62
CA LYS A 217 19.73 17.17 14.21
C LYS A 217 20.43 16.18 13.27
N MET A 218 21.63 15.75 13.64
CA MET A 218 22.44 14.81 12.84
C MET A 218 21.75 13.44 12.69
N LEU A 219 21.16 12.93 13.79
CA LEU A 219 20.55 11.59 13.82
C LEU A 219 19.07 11.57 13.46
N GLY A 220 18.40 12.72 13.32
CA GLY A 220 16.98 12.81 13.03
C GLY A 220 16.09 12.14 14.09
N ILE A 221 16.48 12.18 15.37
CA ILE A 221 15.76 11.56 16.50
C ILE A 221 15.19 12.61 17.46
N SER A 222 14.21 12.20 18.28
CA SER A 222 13.66 13.07 19.33
C SER A 222 14.62 13.16 20.55
N TYR A 223 14.47 14.20 21.36
CA TYR A 223 15.21 14.29 22.65
C TYR A 223 14.92 13.09 23.56
N GLY A 224 13.66 12.64 23.63
CA GLY A 224 13.29 11.47 24.42
C GLY A 224 14.06 10.21 23.98
N SER A 225 14.21 10.00 22.68
CA SER A 225 15.01 8.89 22.12
C SER A 225 16.49 9.07 22.42
N LEU A 226 17.04 10.29 22.28
CA LEU A 226 18.45 10.59 22.55
C LEU A 226 18.80 10.30 24.02
N TYR A 227 18.01 10.79 24.97
CA TYR A 227 18.24 10.55 26.40
C TYR A 227 18.05 9.08 26.79
N LYS A 228 17.07 8.41 26.18
CA LYS A 228 16.89 6.97 26.38
C LYS A 228 18.14 6.19 25.95
N TYR A 229 18.64 6.44 24.73
CA TYR A 229 19.82 5.74 24.21
C TYR A 229 21.08 6.08 24.99
N LYS A 230 21.26 7.31 25.45
CA LYS A 230 22.39 7.69 26.33
C LYS A 230 22.37 6.94 27.67
N ARG A 231 21.17 6.77 28.25
CA ARG A 231 20.99 6.01 29.50
C ARG A 231 21.31 4.54 29.31
N GLU A 232 20.85 3.96 28.21
CA GLU A 232 21.11 2.55 27.85
C GLU A 232 22.62 2.34 27.64
N LEU A 233 23.31 3.20 26.88
CA LEU A 233 24.76 3.15 26.65
C LEU A 233 25.58 3.31 27.93
N LYS A 234 25.15 4.18 28.84
CA LYS A 234 25.84 4.29 30.15
C LYS A 234 25.74 3.01 30.95
N ALA A 235 24.55 2.40 31.00
CA ALA A 235 24.34 1.14 31.71
C ALA A 235 25.15 -0.02 31.08
N GLU A 236 25.23 -0.05 29.73
CA GLU A 236 26.06 -1.03 29.00
C GLU A 236 27.54 -0.89 29.34
N LEU A 237 28.10 0.34 29.36
CA LEU A 237 29.51 0.60 29.73
C LEU A 237 29.81 0.30 31.20
N GLU A 238 28.91 0.65 32.12
CA GLU A 238 29.07 0.36 33.57
C GLU A 238 29.05 -1.15 33.83
N ALA A 239 28.29 -1.93 33.04
CA ALA A 239 28.29 -3.40 33.13
C ALA A 239 29.60 -4.02 32.59
N GLU A 240 30.13 -3.51 31.49
CA GLU A 240 31.42 -3.95 30.91
C GLU A 240 32.59 -3.65 31.82
N ASP A 241 32.63 -2.46 32.47
CA ASP A 241 33.69 -2.08 33.43
C ASP A 241 33.63 -2.95 34.70
N GLY A 242 32.43 -3.37 35.14
CA GLY A 242 32.24 -4.26 36.29
C GLY A 242 32.76 -5.69 36.04
N GLU A 243 32.51 -6.27 34.86
CA GLU A 243 32.99 -7.60 34.49
C GLU A 243 34.52 -7.65 34.31
N THR A 244 35.15 -6.53 33.90
CA THR A 244 36.59 -6.47 33.73
C THR A 244 37.32 -6.43 35.07
N MET A 245 36.76 -5.80 36.11
CA MET A 245 37.33 -5.78 37.45
C MET A 245 37.25 -7.10 38.21
N GLU A 246 36.23 -7.91 37.96
CA GLU A 246 36.09 -9.25 38.58
C GLU A 246 37.04 -10.28 37.94
N SER A 247 37.42 -10.11 36.67
CA SER A 247 38.35 -10.99 35.97
C SER A 247 39.84 -10.74 36.30
N GLU A 248 40.21 -9.55 36.82
CA GLU A 248 41.58 -9.22 37.25
C GLU A 248 41.88 -9.60 38.73
N THR A 249 40.86 -10.07 39.48
CA THR A 249 41.02 -10.36 40.92
C THR A 249 41.00 -11.90 41.20
N THR A 250 41.04 -12.74 40.17
CA THR A 250 41.15 -14.21 40.30
C THR A 250 42.45 -14.70 39.70
#